data_78b2f3b0652cdc950c20667aa399817a
#
_entry.id   78b2f3b0652cdc950c20667aa399817a
#
_cell.length_a   1.000
_cell.length_b   1.000
_cell.length_c   1.000
_cell.angle_alpha   90.00
_cell.angle_beta   90.00
_cell.angle_gamma   90.00
#
_symmetry.space_group_name_H-M   'P 1'
#
loop_
_entity.id
_entity.type
_entity.pdbx_description
1 polymer ?
#
loop_
_entity_poly.entity_id
_entity_poly.type
_entity_poly.pdbx_seq_one_letter_code
_entity_poly.pdbx_strand_id
1 'polypeptide(L)'
;MSVTHLPTAHFETLIAKEKSSCGSDLNWLNSLRKKAVDEFKGAGFPSPREEEWRYTNITPIEKSQFSLINKAGTVDSAFLKTVLIEGCHHLVFVDGFYQAELSSVEALAEGVVVTSISEGLTDNEALIKSLFDSVVETPALGFINFNTALFTDGAVISIEENTVIEKPIQVAFISTKQSALSISNCRNLILAKASSKASIIETYHGVDESCYLSNVISEIVVESNANLSHNRLQVESLKAYHIAGVYSRLEKDAIFKQFNYTFGGILSRAEIHAELGTASDCSLDGLYIAEDYQHMDNHTRLNHAQPHAVSNETYKGIMNDRSRGVFQGRIIVAQDAQKTDAKMNNRNLLLSDTAEADTKPQLEIYADDVKCAHGVTVGQLDDAAIFYLRSRGADEAMAKNMLT
;
A
#
# COMPACT_ATOMS: atom_id res chain seq x y z
N MET A 1 1.72 34.66 2.97
CA MET A 1 0.25 34.68 3.03
C MET A 1 -0.18 33.23 3.10
N SER A 2 -0.67 32.77 4.25
CA SER A 2 -1.15 31.40 4.45
C SER A 2 -2.42 31.21 3.61
N VAL A 3 -2.34 30.39 2.59
CA VAL A 3 -3.52 29.93 1.87
C VAL A 3 -4.21 28.94 2.79
N THR A 4 -5.24 29.39 3.48
CA THR A 4 -6.10 28.53 4.28
C THR A 4 -6.80 27.56 3.32
N HIS A 5 -6.38 26.29 3.31
CA HIS A 5 -7.10 25.24 2.59
C HIS A 5 -8.39 24.93 3.36
N LEU A 6 -9.51 25.49 2.91
CA LEU A 6 -10.85 25.22 3.46
C LEU A 6 -11.26 23.73 3.50
N PRO A 7 -10.76 22.83 2.63
CA PRO A 7 -11.13 21.41 2.64
C PRO A 7 -10.68 20.62 3.88
N THR A 8 -9.59 21.00 4.53
CA THR A 8 -9.06 20.28 5.72
C THR A 8 -9.93 20.47 6.97
N ALA A 9 -10.73 21.53 7.06
CA ALA A 9 -11.54 21.83 8.24
C ALA A 9 -12.53 20.70 8.61
N HIS A 10 -13.08 19.97 7.63
CA HIS A 10 -13.92 18.80 7.90
C HIS A 10 -13.12 17.69 8.60
N PHE A 11 -11.95 17.35 8.07
CA PHE A 11 -11.08 16.30 8.62
C PHE A 11 -10.49 16.69 9.97
N GLU A 12 -10.16 17.96 10.20
CA GLU A 12 -9.79 18.47 11.53
C GLU A 12 -10.93 18.30 12.53
N THR A 13 -12.17 18.46 12.08
CA THR A 13 -13.35 18.23 12.91
C THR A 13 -13.52 16.74 13.25
N LEU A 14 -13.21 15.82 12.33
CA LEU A 14 -13.21 14.39 12.60
C LEU A 14 -12.17 14.05 13.67
N ILE A 15 -10.94 14.55 13.53
CA ILE A 15 -9.87 14.38 14.52
C ILE A 15 -10.30 14.88 15.91
N ALA A 16 -10.92 16.06 15.97
CA ALA A 16 -11.35 16.65 17.23
C ALA A 16 -12.51 15.91 17.92
N LYS A 17 -13.30 15.16 17.15
CA LYS A 17 -14.44 14.36 17.66
C LYS A 17 -14.05 12.96 18.11
N GLU A 18 -12.90 12.44 17.67
CA GLU A 18 -12.46 11.10 18.04
C GLU A 18 -12.13 11.03 19.53
N LYS A 19 -12.81 10.13 20.24
CA LYS A 19 -12.67 9.97 21.71
C LYS A 19 -12.31 8.55 22.13
N SER A 20 -12.43 7.57 21.25
CA SER A 20 -12.30 6.14 21.60
C SER A 20 -11.30 5.42 20.70
N SER A 21 -10.15 6.03 20.45
CA SER A 21 -9.11 5.42 19.66
C SER A 21 -8.42 4.26 20.40
N CYS A 22 -7.99 3.25 19.68
CA CYS A 22 -7.21 2.12 20.19
C CYS A 22 -6.02 2.61 21.04
N GLY A 23 -5.82 2.06 22.27
CA GLY A 23 -4.74 2.45 23.19
C GLY A 23 -4.82 3.89 23.70
N SER A 24 -6.02 4.45 23.84
CA SER A 24 -6.23 5.83 24.31
C SER A 24 -5.74 6.09 25.75
N ASP A 25 -5.47 5.06 26.51
CA ASP A 25 -4.88 5.09 27.85
C ASP A 25 -3.33 5.14 27.85
N LEU A 26 -2.70 4.93 26.68
CA LEU A 26 -1.25 4.87 26.56
C LEU A 26 -0.65 6.24 26.24
N ASN A 27 0.14 6.77 27.15
CA ASN A 27 0.76 8.11 27.03
C ASN A 27 1.66 8.26 25.77
N TRP A 28 2.43 7.23 25.41
CA TRP A 28 3.33 7.28 24.27
C TRP A 28 2.54 7.39 22.96
N LEU A 29 1.45 6.62 22.83
CA LEU A 29 0.61 6.62 21.65
C LEU A 29 -0.18 7.92 21.49
N ASN A 30 -0.66 8.47 22.61
CA ASN A 30 -1.31 9.78 22.63
C ASN A 30 -0.33 10.91 22.24
N SER A 31 0.94 10.78 22.61
CA SER A 31 1.98 11.74 22.20
C SER A 31 2.24 11.69 20.69
N LEU A 32 2.30 10.48 20.09
CA LEU A 32 2.41 10.31 18.65
C LEU A 32 1.19 10.87 17.91
N ARG A 33 -0.02 10.55 18.36
CA ARG A 33 -1.25 11.10 17.79
C ARG A 33 -1.27 12.62 17.85
N LYS A 34 -0.91 13.20 18.98
CA LYS A 34 -0.85 14.66 19.12
C LYS A 34 0.13 15.28 18.12
N LYS A 35 1.32 14.72 17.99
CA LYS A 35 2.30 15.15 16.99
C LYS A 35 1.72 15.09 15.58
N ALA A 36 1.11 13.95 15.21
CA ALA A 36 0.49 13.77 13.90
C ALA A 36 -0.65 14.76 13.63
N VAL A 37 -1.48 15.05 14.64
CA VAL A 37 -2.52 16.08 14.56
C VAL A 37 -1.93 17.47 14.30
N ASP A 38 -0.88 17.85 15.04
CA ASP A 38 -0.24 19.16 14.89
C ASP A 38 0.42 19.30 13.49
N GLU A 39 1.07 18.26 12.99
CA GLU A 39 1.63 18.20 11.65
C GLU A 39 0.55 18.24 10.57
N PHE A 40 -0.54 17.47 10.72
CA PHE A 40 -1.67 17.51 9.79
C PHE A 40 -2.32 18.89 9.72
N LYS A 41 -2.52 19.57 10.84
CA LYS A 41 -3.04 20.94 10.87
C LYS A 41 -2.12 21.94 10.18
N GLY A 42 -0.81 21.70 10.24
CA GLY A 42 0.17 22.56 9.59
C GLY A 42 0.27 22.37 8.07
N ALA A 43 0.18 21.14 7.60
CA ALA A 43 0.39 20.77 6.20
C ALA A 43 -0.90 20.48 5.42
N GLY A 44 -1.91 19.89 6.07
CA GLY A 44 -3.14 19.40 5.43
C GLY A 44 -2.92 18.18 4.55
N PHE A 45 -3.88 17.92 3.66
CA PHE A 45 -3.68 16.96 2.59
C PHE A 45 -2.84 17.55 1.46
N PRO A 46 -2.11 16.69 0.71
CA PRO A 46 -1.31 17.13 -0.41
C PRO A 46 -2.16 17.68 -1.55
N SER A 47 -1.56 18.49 -2.40
CA SER A 47 -2.24 19.11 -3.54
C SER A 47 -1.46 18.83 -4.84
N PRO A 48 -2.10 18.98 -6.03
CA PRO A 48 -1.40 18.86 -7.31
C PRO A 48 -0.28 19.90 -7.55
N ARG A 49 -0.08 20.84 -6.62
CA ARG A 49 1.08 21.76 -6.64
C ARG A 49 2.35 21.10 -6.11
N GLU A 50 2.21 20.04 -5.36
CA GLU A 50 3.33 19.22 -4.90
C GLU A 50 3.72 18.26 -6.01
N GLU A 51 5.02 18.14 -6.28
CA GLU A 51 5.54 17.36 -7.39
C GLU A 51 5.07 15.91 -7.36
N GLU A 52 5.07 15.30 -6.18
CA GLU A 52 4.66 13.90 -5.96
C GLU A 52 3.14 13.68 -6.15
N TRP A 53 2.33 14.74 -6.16
CA TRP A 53 0.87 14.68 -6.33
C TRP A 53 0.38 15.36 -7.61
N ARG A 54 1.30 15.75 -8.48
CA ARG A 54 1.00 16.51 -9.70
C ARG A 54 -0.05 15.84 -10.59
N TYR A 55 -0.01 14.53 -10.67
CA TYR A 55 -0.90 13.75 -11.54
C TYR A 55 -2.14 13.23 -10.84
N THR A 56 -2.24 13.35 -9.51
CA THR A 56 -3.33 12.78 -8.72
C THR A 56 -4.07 13.86 -7.93
N ASN A 57 -5.31 14.08 -8.34
CA ASN A 57 -6.18 15.08 -7.72
C ASN A 57 -7.07 14.45 -6.65
N ILE A 58 -6.86 14.82 -5.40
CA ILE A 58 -7.64 14.35 -4.24
C ILE A 58 -8.79 15.27 -3.85
N THR A 59 -9.08 16.32 -4.63
CA THR A 59 -10.21 17.23 -4.37
C THR A 59 -11.54 16.50 -4.16
N PRO A 60 -11.86 15.39 -4.85
CA PRO A 60 -13.06 14.61 -4.55
C PRO A 60 -13.08 14.06 -3.11
N ILE A 61 -11.94 13.60 -2.59
CA ILE A 61 -11.82 13.16 -1.19
C ILE A 61 -12.04 14.34 -0.25
N GLU A 62 -11.34 15.44 -0.47
CA GLU A 62 -11.42 16.64 0.38
C GLU A 62 -12.83 17.23 0.47
N LYS A 63 -13.60 17.22 -0.62
CA LYS A 63 -14.96 17.72 -0.69
C LYS A 63 -16.03 16.78 -0.15
N SER A 64 -15.69 15.51 0.00
CA SER A 64 -16.60 14.49 0.51
C SER A 64 -16.79 14.63 2.02
N GLN A 65 -18.05 14.47 2.47
CA GLN A 65 -18.40 14.53 3.89
C GLN A 65 -18.26 13.13 4.51
N PHE A 66 -17.04 12.63 4.56
CA PHE A 66 -16.75 11.35 5.19
C PHE A 66 -16.97 11.38 6.70
N SER A 67 -17.28 10.23 7.28
CA SER A 67 -17.47 10.03 8.71
C SER A 67 -16.59 8.89 9.20
N LEU A 68 -16.08 8.98 10.41
CA LEU A 68 -15.39 7.86 11.04
C LEU A 68 -16.37 6.72 11.33
N ILE A 69 -15.91 5.50 11.14
CA ILE A 69 -16.68 4.30 11.47
C ILE A 69 -16.47 4.00 12.95
N ASN A 70 -17.55 3.77 13.68
CA ASN A 70 -17.50 3.52 15.14
C ASN A 70 -17.63 2.03 15.50
N LYS A 71 -18.04 1.20 14.54
CA LYS A 71 -18.18 -0.26 14.70
C LYS A 71 -18.17 -0.96 13.37
N ALA A 72 -17.72 -2.20 13.36
CA ALA A 72 -17.76 -3.07 12.20
C ALA A 72 -19.21 -3.30 11.72
N GLY A 73 -19.37 -3.36 10.41
CA GLY A 73 -20.58 -3.86 9.77
C GLY A 73 -20.62 -5.39 9.78
N THR A 74 -21.65 -5.95 9.18
CA THR A 74 -21.82 -7.41 9.05
C THR A 74 -21.34 -7.86 7.68
N VAL A 75 -20.56 -8.92 7.65
CA VAL A 75 -20.07 -9.55 6.42
C VAL A 75 -20.87 -10.83 6.16
N ASP A 76 -21.39 -11.00 4.94
CA ASP A 76 -22.03 -12.23 4.53
C ASP A 76 -21.01 -13.37 4.42
N SER A 77 -21.38 -14.55 4.90
CA SER A 77 -20.53 -15.74 4.88
C SER A 77 -20.16 -16.22 3.46
N ALA A 78 -21.02 -16.00 2.47
CA ALA A 78 -20.71 -16.30 1.08
C ALA A 78 -19.66 -15.35 0.51
N PHE A 79 -19.76 -14.05 0.81
CA PHE A 79 -18.75 -13.06 0.45
C PHE A 79 -17.41 -13.34 1.14
N LEU A 80 -17.43 -13.65 2.44
CA LEU A 80 -16.22 -13.97 3.19
C LEU A 80 -15.43 -15.13 2.55
N LYS A 81 -16.13 -16.16 2.06
CA LYS A 81 -15.49 -17.29 1.35
C LYS A 81 -14.80 -16.89 0.04
N THR A 82 -15.23 -15.81 -0.60
CA THR A 82 -14.56 -15.30 -1.82
C THR A 82 -13.33 -14.45 -1.50
N VAL A 83 -13.25 -13.93 -0.27
CA VAL A 83 -12.15 -13.06 0.20
C VAL A 83 -11.03 -13.88 0.81
N LEU A 84 -11.33 -14.90 1.61
CA LEU A 84 -10.33 -15.67 2.32
C LEU A 84 -9.63 -16.66 1.40
N ILE A 85 -8.31 -16.59 1.37
CA ILE A 85 -7.45 -17.46 0.57
C ILE A 85 -7.25 -18.76 1.32
N GLU A 86 -7.66 -19.88 0.72
CA GLU A 86 -7.47 -21.20 1.31
C GLU A 86 -6.01 -21.51 1.58
N GLY A 87 -5.72 -22.14 2.71
CA GLY A 87 -4.35 -22.51 3.09
C GLY A 87 -3.55 -21.38 3.77
N CYS A 88 -4.18 -20.27 4.16
CA CYS A 88 -3.54 -19.18 4.89
C CYS A 88 -3.95 -19.17 6.38
N HIS A 89 -3.13 -18.57 7.24
CA HIS A 89 -3.60 -17.98 8.49
C HIS A 89 -4.35 -16.70 8.15
N HIS A 90 -5.44 -16.38 8.88
CA HIS A 90 -6.27 -15.23 8.56
C HIS A 90 -6.38 -14.26 9.73
N LEU A 91 -6.03 -13.00 9.50
CA LEU A 91 -6.44 -11.86 10.30
C LEU A 91 -7.48 -11.07 9.52
N VAL A 92 -8.69 -10.93 10.04
CA VAL A 92 -9.79 -10.27 9.34
C VAL A 92 -10.15 -8.96 10.04
N PHE A 93 -10.19 -7.90 9.26
CA PHE A 93 -10.63 -6.58 9.67
C PHE A 93 -11.85 -6.17 8.86
N VAL A 94 -12.93 -5.80 9.54
CA VAL A 94 -14.15 -5.29 8.90
C VAL A 94 -14.31 -3.83 9.25
N ASP A 95 -14.37 -2.97 8.25
CA ASP A 95 -14.45 -1.51 8.41
C ASP A 95 -13.36 -0.93 9.32
N GLY A 96 -12.17 -1.54 9.32
CA GLY A 96 -11.03 -1.14 10.15
C GLY A 96 -11.01 -1.73 11.56
N PHE A 97 -11.94 -2.62 11.92
CA PHE A 97 -12.00 -3.29 13.23
C PHE A 97 -11.66 -4.76 13.11
N TYR A 98 -10.77 -5.25 13.96
CA TYR A 98 -10.43 -6.66 14.03
C TYR A 98 -11.65 -7.52 14.39
N GLN A 99 -11.77 -8.67 13.72
CA GLN A 99 -12.85 -9.63 13.93
C GLN A 99 -12.27 -11.00 14.32
N ALA A 100 -12.16 -11.24 15.61
CA ALA A 100 -11.60 -12.48 16.14
C ALA A 100 -12.38 -13.72 15.65
N GLU A 101 -13.72 -13.63 15.59
CA GLU A 101 -14.60 -14.73 15.15
C GLU A 101 -14.46 -15.08 13.67
N LEU A 102 -13.96 -14.15 12.83
CA LEU A 102 -13.71 -14.35 11.41
C LEU A 102 -12.25 -14.69 11.12
N SER A 103 -11.38 -14.51 12.11
CA SER A 103 -9.95 -14.76 12.02
C SER A 103 -9.62 -16.20 12.41
N SER A 104 -8.55 -16.74 11.83
CA SER A 104 -8.06 -18.08 12.14
C SER A 104 -6.54 -18.11 12.08
N VAL A 105 -5.91 -18.00 13.23
CA VAL A 105 -4.47 -18.17 13.39
C VAL A 105 -4.24 -19.49 14.10
N GLU A 106 -3.70 -20.48 13.37
CA GLU A 106 -3.35 -21.78 13.96
C GLU A 106 -2.11 -21.66 14.85
N ALA A 107 -1.77 -22.73 15.56
CA ALA A 107 -0.59 -22.75 16.40
C ALA A 107 0.67 -22.38 15.59
N LEU A 108 1.35 -21.35 16.03
CA LEU A 108 2.59 -20.85 15.46
C LEU A 108 3.77 -21.29 16.33
N ALA A 109 4.98 -21.17 15.78
CA ALA A 109 6.20 -21.39 16.54
C ALA A 109 6.29 -20.45 17.73
N GLU A 110 7.01 -20.85 18.78
CA GLU A 110 7.25 -20.04 19.97
C GLU A 110 7.88 -18.69 19.59
N GLY A 111 7.40 -17.60 20.19
CA GLY A 111 7.88 -16.24 19.94
C GLY A 111 7.31 -15.57 18.69
N VAL A 112 6.59 -16.28 17.82
CA VAL A 112 5.88 -15.66 16.69
C VAL A 112 4.61 -14.98 17.17
N VAL A 113 4.43 -13.71 16.81
CA VAL A 113 3.25 -12.91 17.12
C VAL A 113 2.47 -12.64 15.84
N VAL A 114 1.19 -13.01 15.82
CA VAL A 114 0.24 -12.66 14.76
C VAL A 114 -1.08 -12.26 15.44
N THR A 115 -1.33 -10.96 15.53
CA THR A 115 -2.48 -10.39 16.25
C THR A 115 -2.89 -9.05 15.65
N SER A 116 -3.92 -8.41 16.20
CA SER A 116 -4.25 -7.02 15.91
C SER A 116 -3.50 -6.05 16.86
N ILE A 117 -3.43 -4.76 16.52
CA ILE A 117 -2.88 -3.75 17.44
C ILE A 117 -3.72 -3.71 18.72
N SER A 118 -5.05 -3.70 18.60
CA SER A 118 -5.95 -3.58 19.74
C SER A 118 -5.78 -4.70 20.76
N GLU A 119 -5.63 -5.94 20.33
CA GLU A 119 -5.34 -7.07 21.21
C GLU A 119 -3.88 -7.09 21.67
N GLY A 120 -2.96 -6.85 20.73
CA GLY A 120 -1.52 -6.90 20.97
C GLY A 120 -1.02 -5.88 21.99
N LEU A 121 -1.69 -4.74 22.15
CA LEU A 121 -1.32 -3.73 23.17
C LEU A 121 -1.37 -4.26 24.60
N THR A 122 -2.12 -5.32 24.87
CA THR A 122 -2.15 -5.96 26.20
C THR A 122 -0.86 -6.72 26.50
N ASP A 123 -0.37 -7.52 25.57
CA ASP A 123 0.74 -8.46 25.82
C ASP A 123 2.02 -8.11 25.05
N ASN A 124 1.93 -7.27 24.01
CA ASN A 124 3.02 -6.94 23.08
C ASN A 124 3.25 -5.42 22.95
N GLU A 125 2.90 -4.62 23.95
CA GLU A 125 3.03 -3.15 23.88
C GLU A 125 4.45 -2.70 23.50
N ALA A 126 5.47 -3.32 24.09
CA ALA A 126 6.86 -2.94 23.82
C ALA A 126 7.26 -3.17 22.35
N LEU A 127 6.81 -4.27 21.75
CA LEU A 127 7.02 -4.59 20.34
C LEU A 127 6.30 -3.56 19.45
N ILE A 128 5.01 -3.33 19.70
CA ILE A 128 4.20 -2.39 18.94
C ILE A 128 4.83 -0.99 18.99
N LYS A 129 5.22 -0.53 20.18
CA LYS A 129 5.88 0.76 20.37
C LYS A 129 7.20 0.87 19.63
N SER A 130 7.98 -0.22 19.54
CA SER A 130 9.27 -0.20 18.83
C SER A 130 9.13 -0.14 17.32
N LEU A 131 8.02 -0.66 16.79
CA LEU A 131 7.77 -0.70 15.34
C LEU A 131 7.02 0.54 14.84
N PHE A 132 6.18 1.13 15.70
CA PHE A 132 5.32 2.23 15.30
C PHE A 132 6.15 3.48 14.92
N ASP A 133 5.92 3.99 13.73
CA ASP A 133 6.61 5.17 13.15
C ASP A 133 8.14 4.97 13.03
N SER A 134 8.58 3.70 12.94
CA SER A 134 10.00 3.33 12.96
C SER A 134 10.68 3.40 11.60
N VAL A 135 9.90 3.33 10.52
CA VAL A 135 10.38 3.30 9.13
C VAL A 135 9.76 4.38 8.24
N VAL A 136 8.85 5.17 8.79
CA VAL A 136 8.23 6.29 8.07
C VAL A 136 9.12 7.52 8.22
N GLU A 137 10.01 7.73 7.26
CA GLU A 137 11.00 8.82 7.30
C GLU A 137 10.52 10.14 6.69
N THR A 138 9.37 10.20 6.09
CA THR A 138 8.96 11.35 5.29
C THR A 138 8.19 12.36 6.13
N PRO A 139 8.71 13.58 6.31
CA PRO A 139 7.97 14.62 7.01
C PRO A 139 6.74 15.06 6.21
N ALA A 140 5.64 15.30 6.92
CA ALA A 140 4.45 16.02 6.45
C ALA A 140 3.64 15.37 5.33
N LEU A 141 3.50 14.05 5.29
CA LEU A 141 2.53 13.43 4.40
C LEU A 141 1.15 13.42 5.05
N GLY A 142 0.23 14.24 4.53
CA GLY A 142 -1.08 14.45 5.13
C GLY A 142 -1.87 13.16 5.43
N PHE A 143 -1.84 12.17 4.52
CA PHE A 143 -2.51 10.89 4.74
C PHE A 143 -1.85 10.02 5.81
N ILE A 144 -0.53 10.08 5.98
CA ILE A 144 0.17 9.36 7.06
C ILE A 144 -0.17 9.99 8.41
N ASN A 145 -0.08 11.32 8.50
CA ASN A 145 -0.42 12.04 9.72
C ASN A 145 -1.90 11.84 10.08
N PHE A 146 -2.78 11.85 9.08
CA PHE A 146 -4.19 11.56 9.28
C PHE A 146 -4.42 10.12 9.76
N ASN A 147 -3.68 9.13 9.19
CA ASN A 147 -3.70 7.74 9.66
C ASN A 147 -3.21 7.65 11.10
N THR A 148 -2.03 8.18 11.41
CA THR A 148 -1.46 8.13 12.77
C THR A 148 -2.37 8.78 13.82
N ALA A 149 -3.06 9.88 13.45
CA ALA A 149 -3.99 10.55 14.33
C ALA A 149 -5.26 9.73 14.63
N LEU A 150 -5.73 8.93 13.65
CA LEU A 150 -7.06 8.33 13.65
C LEU A 150 -7.08 6.82 13.40
N PHE A 151 -5.94 6.12 13.37
CA PHE A 151 -6.00 4.68 13.12
C PHE A 151 -6.88 3.96 14.15
N THR A 152 -7.69 3.04 13.64
CA THR A 152 -8.63 2.26 14.43
C THR A 152 -7.97 1.01 14.97
N ASP A 153 -7.31 0.24 14.07
CA ASP A 153 -6.65 -1.02 14.36
C ASP A 153 -5.69 -1.38 13.21
N GLY A 154 -5.15 -2.58 13.20
CA GLY A 154 -4.33 -3.15 12.14
C GLY A 154 -3.56 -4.37 12.61
N ALA A 155 -2.85 -5.01 11.70
CA ALA A 155 -2.11 -6.22 12.00
C ALA A 155 -0.77 -5.95 12.70
N VAL A 156 -0.42 -6.80 13.66
CA VAL A 156 0.92 -6.91 14.26
C VAL A 156 1.44 -8.30 13.96
N ILE A 157 2.52 -8.37 13.17
CA ILE A 157 3.14 -9.63 12.77
C ILE A 157 4.62 -9.55 13.09
N SER A 158 5.09 -10.43 13.98
CA SER A 158 6.51 -10.56 14.28
C SER A 158 6.92 -12.01 14.13
N ILE A 159 7.82 -12.27 13.20
CA ILE A 159 8.38 -13.61 12.95
C ILE A 159 9.68 -13.71 13.72
N GLU A 160 9.78 -14.73 14.60
CA GLU A 160 10.92 -14.92 15.47
C GLU A 160 12.19 -15.31 14.68
N GLU A 161 13.34 -15.06 15.26
CA GLU A 161 14.65 -15.37 14.67
C GLU A 161 14.76 -16.85 14.26
N ASN A 162 15.37 -17.11 13.10
CA ASN A 162 15.56 -18.46 12.53
C ASN A 162 14.26 -19.26 12.30
N THR A 163 13.10 -18.60 12.28
CA THR A 163 11.80 -19.25 12.12
C THR A 163 11.31 -19.16 10.67
N VAL A 164 10.78 -20.26 10.15
CA VAL A 164 10.12 -20.32 8.85
C VAL A 164 8.63 -20.55 9.04
N ILE A 165 7.82 -19.61 8.54
CA ILE A 165 6.37 -19.74 8.47
C ILE A 165 6.01 -20.24 7.08
N GLU A 166 5.65 -21.54 6.99
CA GLU A 166 5.34 -22.19 5.71
C GLU A 166 3.99 -21.72 5.14
N LYS A 167 3.00 -21.59 6.02
CA LYS A 167 1.64 -21.21 5.66
C LYS A 167 1.52 -19.66 5.59
N PRO A 168 1.16 -19.05 4.46
CA PRO A 168 1.07 -17.59 4.37
C PRO A 168 0.11 -16.99 5.40
N ILE A 169 0.37 -15.75 5.80
CA ILE A 169 -0.49 -14.97 6.68
C ILE A 169 -1.27 -13.97 5.82
N GLN A 170 -2.58 -14.17 5.70
CA GLN A 170 -3.46 -13.21 5.05
C GLN A 170 -3.99 -12.20 6.08
N VAL A 171 -3.83 -10.92 5.76
CA VAL A 171 -4.50 -9.80 6.45
C VAL A 171 -5.59 -9.30 5.51
N ALA A 172 -6.85 -9.63 5.82
CA ALA A 172 -7.98 -9.32 4.97
C ALA A 172 -8.74 -8.10 5.52
N PHE A 173 -8.77 -7.02 4.74
CA PHE A 173 -9.55 -5.82 5.02
C PHE A 173 -10.83 -5.84 4.19
N ILE A 174 -11.98 -5.75 4.84
CA ILE A 174 -13.29 -5.80 4.22
C ILE A 174 -14.04 -4.51 4.56
N SER A 175 -14.41 -3.73 3.55
CA SER A 175 -15.25 -2.55 3.70
C SER A 175 -16.69 -2.89 3.40
N THR A 176 -17.58 -2.67 4.37
CA THR A 176 -19.01 -2.94 4.23
C THR A 176 -19.77 -1.69 3.78
N LYS A 177 -21.03 -1.87 3.38
CA LYS A 177 -21.89 -0.76 3.03
C LYS A 177 -22.38 -0.05 4.30
N GLN A 178 -21.86 1.14 4.53
CA GLN A 178 -22.28 2.03 5.61
C GLN A 178 -23.43 2.95 5.17
N SER A 179 -24.15 3.51 6.14
CA SER A 179 -25.26 4.45 5.88
C SER A 179 -24.80 5.83 5.39
N ALA A 180 -23.52 6.14 5.57
CA ALA A 180 -22.88 7.40 5.14
C ALA A 180 -21.53 7.08 4.49
N LEU A 181 -20.94 8.07 3.82
CA LEU A 181 -19.55 7.98 3.37
C LEU A 181 -18.65 7.73 4.57
N SER A 182 -17.83 6.72 4.50
CA SER A 182 -17.07 6.24 5.66
C SER A 182 -15.56 6.25 5.40
N ILE A 183 -14.78 6.39 6.49
CA ILE A 183 -13.32 6.25 6.46
C ILE A 183 -12.91 5.12 7.38
N SER A 184 -12.05 4.24 6.88
CA SER A 184 -11.24 3.33 7.69
C SER A 184 -9.77 3.74 7.65
N ASN A 185 -9.13 3.80 8.81
CA ASN A 185 -7.69 4.03 8.93
C ASN A 185 -7.07 2.82 9.62
N CYS A 186 -6.21 2.09 8.92
CA CYS A 186 -5.53 0.91 9.48
C CYS A 186 -4.02 1.10 9.46
N ARG A 187 -3.35 0.52 10.49
CA ARG A 187 -1.88 0.55 10.61
C ARG A 187 -1.36 -0.86 10.81
N ASN A 188 -0.53 -1.34 9.90
CA ASN A 188 0.09 -2.67 10.01
C ASN A 188 1.56 -2.54 10.42
N LEU A 189 1.99 -3.39 11.34
CA LEU A 189 3.35 -3.44 11.86
C LEU A 189 3.91 -4.84 11.67
N ILE A 190 4.97 -4.95 10.86
CA ILE A 190 5.52 -6.23 10.42
C ILE A 190 7.01 -6.27 10.73
N LEU A 191 7.45 -7.30 11.44
CA LEU A 191 8.85 -7.57 11.76
C LEU A 191 9.23 -8.98 11.36
N ALA A 192 10.15 -9.12 10.41
CA ALA A 192 10.81 -10.37 10.12
C ALA A 192 12.20 -10.33 10.78
N LYS A 193 12.36 -11.02 11.93
CA LYS A 193 13.62 -11.05 12.65
C LYS A 193 14.70 -11.84 11.89
N ALA A 194 15.93 -11.75 12.34
CA ALA A 194 17.09 -12.27 11.64
C ALA A 194 16.92 -13.75 11.20
N SER A 195 17.29 -14.04 9.94
CA SER A 195 17.20 -15.37 9.34
C SER A 195 15.79 -16.00 9.33
N SER A 196 14.74 -15.22 9.54
CA SER A 196 13.37 -15.71 9.45
C SER A 196 12.87 -15.72 7.99
N LYS A 197 11.78 -16.47 7.74
CA LYS A 197 11.14 -16.53 6.43
C LYS A 197 9.63 -16.57 6.58
N ALA A 198 8.92 -15.69 5.87
CA ALA A 198 7.45 -15.66 5.85
C ALA A 198 6.91 -15.09 4.54
N SER A 199 5.62 -15.35 4.29
CA SER A 199 4.82 -14.69 3.25
C SER A 199 3.59 -14.05 3.87
N ILE A 200 3.36 -12.76 3.58
CA ILE A 200 2.21 -11.99 4.04
C ILE A 200 1.42 -11.55 2.82
N ILE A 201 0.10 -11.63 2.93
CA ILE A 201 -0.83 -11.25 1.87
C ILE A 201 -1.83 -10.25 2.45
N GLU A 202 -1.71 -8.98 2.12
CA GLU A 202 -2.72 -7.97 2.41
C GLU A 202 -3.77 -7.96 1.30
N THR A 203 -5.04 -8.14 1.65
CA THR A 203 -6.13 -8.07 0.68
C THR A 203 -7.16 -7.03 1.10
N TYR A 204 -7.62 -6.24 0.13
CA TYR A 204 -8.57 -5.15 0.33
C TYR A 204 -9.79 -5.40 -0.53
N HIS A 205 -10.93 -5.60 0.11
CA HIS A 205 -12.20 -5.92 -0.54
C HIS A 205 -13.29 -4.95 -0.08
N GLY A 206 -14.25 -4.71 -0.94
CA GLY A 206 -15.41 -3.88 -0.61
C GLY A 206 -16.68 -4.43 -1.23
N VAL A 207 -17.80 -4.17 -0.56
CA VAL A 207 -19.11 -4.46 -1.13
C VAL A 207 -19.34 -3.52 -2.31
N ASP A 208 -19.82 -4.03 -3.43
CA ASP A 208 -20.09 -3.28 -4.65
C ASP A 208 -20.96 -2.04 -4.40
N GLU A 209 -20.76 -1.01 -5.22
CA GLU A 209 -21.47 0.27 -5.17
C GLU A 209 -21.27 1.09 -3.88
N SER A 210 -20.40 0.67 -2.97
CA SER A 210 -20.09 1.41 -1.74
C SER A 210 -19.02 2.47 -2.00
N CYS A 211 -19.26 3.69 -1.52
CA CYS A 211 -18.28 4.78 -1.55
C CYS A 211 -17.70 4.97 -0.15
N TYR A 212 -16.39 4.80 -0.01
CA TYR A 212 -15.65 4.95 1.23
C TYR A 212 -14.19 5.34 0.95
N LEU A 213 -13.46 5.71 1.98
CA LEU A 213 -12.02 5.93 1.94
C LEU A 213 -11.32 4.90 2.82
N SER A 214 -10.47 4.08 2.21
CA SER A 214 -9.50 3.24 2.91
C SER A 214 -8.15 3.98 2.96
N ASN A 215 -7.63 4.23 4.16
CA ASN A 215 -6.31 4.81 4.37
C ASN A 215 -5.47 3.86 5.21
N VAL A 216 -4.51 3.18 4.59
CA VAL A 216 -3.76 2.08 5.22
C VAL A 216 -2.26 2.35 5.14
N ILE A 217 -1.57 2.17 6.27
CA ILE A 217 -0.12 2.28 6.34
C ILE A 217 0.44 0.96 6.87
N SER A 218 1.42 0.38 6.15
CA SER A 218 2.14 -0.81 6.57
C SER A 218 3.61 -0.48 6.79
N GLU A 219 4.09 -0.70 8.00
CA GLU A 219 5.51 -0.55 8.38
C GLU A 219 6.17 -1.92 8.47
N ILE A 220 7.28 -2.10 7.76
CA ILE A 220 7.92 -3.40 7.60
C ILE A 220 9.41 -3.27 7.93
N VAL A 221 9.87 -4.09 8.88
CA VAL A 221 11.30 -4.25 9.16
C VAL A 221 11.71 -5.67 8.78
N VAL A 222 12.72 -5.78 7.93
CA VAL A 222 13.31 -7.06 7.51
C VAL A 222 14.74 -7.09 8.01
N GLU A 223 14.96 -7.81 9.12
CA GLU A 223 16.27 -7.91 9.75
C GLU A 223 17.25 -8.76 8.94
N SER A 224 18.49 -8.80 9.39
CA SER A 224 19.61 -9.41 8.66
C SER A 224 19.33 -10.84 8.24
N ASN A 225 19.57 -11.15 6.94
CA ASN A 225 19.36 -12.48 6.33
C ASN A 225 17.89 -12.98 6.38
N ALA A 226 16.93 -12.17 6.77
CA ALA A 226 15.52 -12.53 6.72
C ALA A 226 14.99 -12.49 5.28
N ASN A 227 13.96 -13.29 4.98
CA ASN A 227 13.33 -13.39 3.67
C ASN A 227 11.81 -13.18 3.80
N LEU A 228 11.34 -12.03 3.40
CA LEU A 228 9.92 -11.66 3.48
C LEU A 228 9.32 -11.44 2.09
N SER A 229 8.23 -12.14 1.80
CA SER A 229 7.35 -11.84 0.68
C SER A 229 6.11 -11.10 1.18
N HIS A 230 5.82 -9.93 0.60
CA HIS A 230 4.67 -9.11 0.92
C HIS A 230 3.83 -8.87 -0.33
N ASN A 231 2.61 -9.40 -0.36
CA ASN A 231 1.73 -9.32 -1.51
C ASN A 231 0.53 -8.44 -1.15
N ARG A 232 0.16 -7.52 -2.01
CA ARG A 232 -1.02 -6.68 -1.84
C ARG A 232 -1.97 -6.88 -3.01
N LEU A 233 -3.24 -7.16 -2.70
CA LEU A 233 -4.32 -7.29 -3.67
C LEU A 233 -5.44 -6.32 -3.30
N GLN A 234 -5.69 -5.33 -4.15
CA GLN A 234 -6.72 -4.32 -3.98
C GLN A 234 -7.81 -4.52 -5.04
N VAL A 235 -8.99 -4.97 -4.60
CA VAL A 235 -10.18 -5.27 -5.40
C VAL A 235 -11.43 -4.66 -4.77
N GLU A 236 -11.33 -3.42 -4.34
CA GLU A 236 -12.40 -2.69 -3.67
C GLU A 236 -13.48 -2.21 -4.65
N SER A 237 -14.60 -1.72 -4.11
CA SER A 237 -15.67 -1.11 -4.89
C SER A 237 -15.14 -0.07 -5.88
N LEU A 238 -15.64 -0.04 -7.10
CA LEU A 238 -15.27 0.95 -8.13
C LEU A 238 -15.62 2.40 -7.76
N LYS A 239 -16.30 2.62 -6.65
CA LYS A 239 -16.62 3.94 -6.07
C LYS A 239 -15.74 4.29 -4.86
N ALA A 240 -14.88 3.39 -4.41
CA ALA A 240 -14.01 3.58 -3.27
C ALA A 240 -12.79 4.44 -3.61
N TYR A 241 -12.28 5.10 -2.58
CA TYR A 241 -10.96 5.73 -2.57
C TYR A 241 -10.01 4.88 -1.73
N HIS A 242 -8.85 4.54 -2.27
CA HIS A 242 -7.83 3.78 -1.56
C HIS A 242 -6.51 4.56 -1.55
N ILE A 243 -6.04 4.91 -0.37
CA ILE A 243 -4.71 5.52 -0.17
C ILE A 243 -3.91 4.59 0.73
N ALA A 244 -2.79 4.13 0.23
CA ALA A 244 -1.95 3.19 0.97
C ALA A 244 -0.48 3.56 0.94
N GLY A 245 0.22 3.32 2.05
CA GLY A 245 1.66 3.42 2.16
C GLY A 245 2.27 2.11 2.66
N VAL A 246 3.32 1.64 2.02
CA VAL A 246 4.18 0.56 2.49
C VAL A 246 5.58 1.11 2.68
N TYR A 247 6.04 1.15 3.90
CA TYR A 247 7.36 1.65 4.27
C TYR A 247 8.18 0.51 4.83
N SER A 248 9.35 0.25 4.23
CA SER A 248 10.18 -0.89 4.63
C SER A 248 11.64 -0.50 4.82
N ARG A 249 12.28 -1.15 5.79
CA ARG A 249 13.71 -1.09 6.02
C ARG A 249 14.29 -2.51 6.00
N LEU A 250 15.29 -2.68 5.14
CA LEU A 250 15.99 -3.94 4.96
C LEU A 250 17.38 -3.83 5.60
N GLU A 251 17.71 -4.77 6.45
CA GLU A 251 19.04 -4.87 7.01
C GLU A 251 19.99 -5.66 6.10
N LYS A 252 21.19 -5.97 6.61
CA LYS A 252 22.21 -6.67 5.84
C LYS A 252 21.74 -8.05 5.35
N ASP A 253 22.00 -8.36 4.07
CA ASP A 253 21.65 -9.63 3.41
C ASP A 253 20.14 -9.97 3.45
N ALA A 254 19.28 -9.02 3.79
CA ALA A 254 17.83 -9.21 3.80
C ALA A 254 17.27 -9.34 2.38
N ILE A 255 16.24 -10.17 2.22
CA ILE A 255 15.51 -10.36 0.96
C ILE A 255 14.06 -9.91 1.16
N PHE A 256 13.64 -8.94 0.36
CA PHE A 256 12.26 -8.44 0.37
C PHE A 256 11.66 -8.48 -1.03
N LYS A 257 10.52 -9.16 -1.16
CA LYS A 257 9.75 -9.21 -2.41
C LYS A 257 8.38 -8.63 -2.15
N GLN A 258 8.05 -7.54 -2.84
CA GLN A 258 6.76 -6.89 -2.73
C GLN A 258 6.03 -6.96 -4.07
N PHE A 259 4.78 -7.45 -4.04
CA PHE A 259 3.88 -7.49 -5.19
C PHE A 259 2.66 -6.61 -4.92
N ASN A 260 2.34 -5.71 -5.84
CA ASN A 260 1.22 -4.78 -5.71
C ASN A 260 0.24 -4.95 -6.89
N TYR A 261 -0.94 -5.50 -6.60
CA TYR A 261 -2.02 -5.71 -7.57
C TYR A 261 -3.16 -4.75 -7.28
N THR A 262 -3.50 -3.88 -8.24
CA THR A 262 -4.49 -2.81 -8.08
C THR A 262 -5.52 -2.89 -9.19
N PHE A 263 -6.77 -3.20 -8.82
CA PHE A 263 -7.88 -3.43 -9.77
C PHE A 263 -9.15 -2.67 -9.39
N GLY A 264 -9.31 -2.25 -8.14
CA GLY A 264 -10.51 -1.60 -7.63
C GLY A 264 -10.32 -0.10 -7.32
N GLY A 265 -11.42 0.55 -6.89
CA GLY A 265 -11.42 1.96 -6.54
C GLY A 265 -11.64 2.90 -7.73
N ILE A 266 -12.32 4.02 -7.51
CA ILE A 266 -12.34 5.14 -8.46
C ILE A 266 -11.01 5.88 -8.46
N LEU A 267 -10.33 5.90 -7.31
CA LEU A 267 -8.97 6.36 -7.13
C LEU A 267 -8.25 5.41 -6.18
N SER A 268 -7.14 4.85 -6.65
CA SER A 268 -6.23 4.06 -5.82
C SER A 268 -4.82 4.62 -5.94
N ARG A 269 -4.21 4.99 -4.80
CA ARG A 269 -2.82 5.41 -4.75
C ARG A 269 -2.05 4.54 -3.76
N ALA A 270 -0.92 4.00 -4.22
CA ALA A 270 0.02 3.24 -3.42
C ALA A 270 1.39 3.92 -3.39
N GLU A 271 1.91 4.19 -2.20
CA GLU A 271 3.28 4.64 -1.97
C GLU A 271 4.09 3.50 -1.36
N ILE A 272 5.15 3.06 -2.04
CA ILE A 272 5.97 1.92 -1.64
C ILE A 272 7.41 2.35 -1.53
N HIS A 273 7.90 2.47 -0.31
CA HIS A 273 9.24 2.93 -0.01
C HIS A 273 10.06 1.82 0.64
N ALA A 274 11.31 1.64 0.20
CA ALA A 274 12.24 0.71 0.82
C ALA A 274 13.62 1.35 1.00
N GLU A 275 14.15 1.26 2.21
CA GLU A 275 15.53 1.57 2.53
C GLU A 275 16.35 0.28 2.53
N LEU A 276 17.42 0.25 1.75
CA LEU A 276 18.20 -0.94 1.47
C LEU A 276 19.53 -0.92 2.23
N GLY A 277 19.70 -1.90 3.12
CA GLY A 277 20.94 -2.17 3.84
C GLY A 277 21.98 -2.89 2.98
N THR A 278 23.14 -3.17 3.58
CA THR A 278 24.28 -3.80 2.90
C THR A 278 23.91 -5.15 2.31
N ALA A 279 24.18 -5.34 1.01
CA ALA A 279 23.93 -6.58 0.26
C ALA A 279 22.47 -7.10 0.33
N SER A 280 21.51 -6.23 0.63
CA SER A 280 20.10 -6.59 0.59
C SER A 280 19.60 -6.73 -0.86
N ASP A 281 18.57 -7.55 -1.05
CA ASP A 281 17.89 -7.79 -2.33
C ASP A 281 16.41 -7.39 -2.21
N CYS A 282 16.00 -6.40 -3.01
CA CYS A 282 14.65 -5.88 -3.04
C CYS A 282 14.02 -6.02 -4.42
N SER A 283 12.88 -6.69 -4.50
CA SER A 283 12.07 -6.75 -5.72
C SER A 283 10.72 -6.07 -5.49
N LEU A 284 10.39 -5.08 -6.31
CA LEU A 284 9.07 -4.44 -6.33
C LEU A 284 8.38 -4.74 -7.66
N ASP A 285 7.31 -5.51 -7.62
CA ASP A 285 6.53 -5.84 -8.80
C ASP A 285 5.10 -5.33 -8.67
N GLY A 286 4.54 -4.75 -9.75
CA GLY A 286 3.19 -4.21 -9.72
C GLY A 286 2.42 -4.46 -11.02
N LEU A 287 1.12 -4.72 -10.85
CA LEU A 287 0.16 -4.77 -11.94
C LEU A 287 -1.06 -3.91 -11.56
N TYR A 288 -1.39 -2.96 -12.41
CA TYR A 288 -2.59 -2.16 -12.28
C TYR A 288 -3.41 -2.21 -13.55
N ILE A 289 -4.72 -2.49 -13.38
CA ILE A 289 -5.68 -2.54 -14.49
C ILE A 289 -6.78 -1.55 -14.16
N ALA A 290 -7.04 -0.64 -15.09
CA ALA A 290 -8.01 0.44 -14.91
C ALA A 290 -8.96 0.53 -16.09
N GLU A 291 -10.24 0.71 -15.79
CA GLU A 291 -11.33 0.84 -16.77
C GLU A 291 -12.19 2.07 -16.42
N ASP A 292 -13.12 2.42 -17.29
CA ASP A 292 -14.05 3.53 -17.11
C ASP A 292 -13.34 4.86 -16.76
N TYR A 293 -13.48 5.34 -15.53
CA TYR A 293 -12.89 6.59 -15.01
C TYR A 293 -11.92 6.32 -13.85
N GLN A 294 -11.47 5.09 -13.67
CA GLN A 294 -10.55 4.75 -12.60
C GLN A 294 -9.22 5.48 -12.75
N HIS A 295 -8.65 5.86 -11.61
CA HIS A 295 -7.33 6.47 -11.51
C HIS A 295 -6.44 5.61 -10.61
N MET A 296 -5.43 4.97 -11.20
CA MET A 296 -4.47 4.10 -10.50
C MET A 296 -3.11 4.77 -10.46
N ASP A 297 -2.62 5.08 -9.27
CA ASP A 297 -1.37 5.81 -9.04
C ASP A 297 -0.41 5.00 -8.18
N ASN A 298 0.78 4.70 -8.72
CA ASN A 298 1.81 3.92 -8.05
C ASN A 298 3.09 4.77 -7.93
N HIS A 299 3.49 5.02 -6.68
CA HIS A 299 4.73 5.69 -6.34
C HIS A 299 5.67 4.72 -5.65
N THR A 300 6.88 4.61 -6.15
CA THR A 300 7.93 3.80 -5.54
C THR A 300 9.15 4.64 -5.21
N ARG A 301 9.78 4.34 -4.09
CA ARG A 301 11.05 4.94 -3.71
C ARG A 301 11.98 3.88 -3.14
N LEU A 302 13.10 3.65 -3.82
CA LEU A 302 14.14 2.74 -3.41
C LEU A 302 15.37 3.55 -3.00
N ASN A 303 15.70 3.53 -1.72
CA ASN A 303 16.86 4.21 -1.17
C ASN A 303 17.99 3.20 -0.93
N HIS A 304 18.98 3.15 -1.83
CA HIS A 304 20.20 2.40 -1.64
C HIS A 304 21.12 3.16 -0.70
N ALA A 305 20.99 2.91 0.59
CA ALA A 305 21.72 3.59 1.65
C ALA A 305 23.11 2.98 1.91
N GLN A 306 23.29 1.68 1.56
CA GLN A 306 24.48 0.89 1.87
C GLN A 306 25.01 0.16 0.62
N PRO A 307 26.31 -0.26 0.62
CA PRO A 307 26.91 -0.90 -0.55
C PRO A 307 26.37 -2.32 -0.84
N HIS A 308 26.56 -2.75 -2.09
CA HIS A 308 26.23 -4.07 -2.63
C HIS A 308 24.72 -4.40 -2.67
N ALA A 309 23.82 -3.48 -2.41
CA ALA A 309 22.40 -3.73 -2.48
C ALA A 309 21.94 -3.90 -3.94
N VAL A 310 20.98 -4.79 -4.15
CA VAL A 310 20.37 -5.06 -5.46
C VAL A 310 18.88 -4.69 -5.41
N SER A 311 18.39 -4.03 -6.46
CA SER A 311 16.96 -3.80 -6.61
C SER A 311 16.48 -4.05 -8.02
N ASN A 312 15.31 -4.69 -8.13
CA ASN A 312 14.60 -4.89 -9.38
C ASN A 312 13.16 -4.40 -9.22
N GLU A 313 12.75 -3.53 -10.13
CA GLU A 313 11.40 -2.99 -10.11
C GLU A 313 10.73 -3.20 -11.47
N THR A 314 9.53 -3.79 -11.46
CA THR A 314 8.75 -4.01 -12.67
C THR A 314 7.28 -3.68 -12.43
N TYR A 315 6.80 -2.61 -13.04
CA TYR A 315 5.39 -2.22 -13.01
C TYR A 315 4.77 -2.31 -14.39
N LYS A 316 3.57 -2.90 -14.46
CA LYS A 316 2.78 -2.99 -15.69
C LYS A 316 1.40 -2.39 -15.49
N GLY A 317 0.98 -1.53 -16.42
CA GLY A 317 -0.34 -0.92 -16.44
C GLY A 317 -1.12 -1.32 -17.67
N ILE A 318 -2.42 -1.58 -17.51
CA ILE A 318 -3.37 -1.78 -18.61
C ILE A 318 -4.53 -0.82 -18.38
N MET A 319 -4.74 0.11 -19.28
CA MET A 319 -5.76 1.14 -19.17
C MET A 319 -6.73 1.08 -20.34
N ASN A 320 -8.02 1.12 -20.03
CA ASN A 320 -9.10 1.15 -21.00
C ASN A 320 -10.03 2.36 -20.76
N ASP A 321 -10.89 2.65 -21.72
CA ASP A 321 -11.89 3.73 -21.70
C ASP A 321 -11.28 5.11 -21.40
N ARG A 322 -11.63 5.76 -20.30
CA ARG A 322 -11.10 7.06 -19.84
C ARG A 322 -10.31 6.94 -18.56
N SER A 323 -9.77 5.75 -18.33
CA SER A 323 -8.98 5.49 -17.15
C SER A 323 -7.59 6.11 -17.24
N ARG A 324 -6.97 6.30 -16.10
CA ARG A 324 -5.64 6.88 -15.99
C ARG A 324 -4.75 6.04 -15.10
N GLY A 325 -3.56 5.69 -15.63
CA GLY A 325 -2.49 5.06 -14.88
C GLY A 325 -1.35 6.04 -14.62
N VAL A 326 -0.87 6.11 -13.38
CA VAL A 326 0.33 6.87 -13.02
C VAL A 326 1.35 5.93 -12.42
N PHE A 327 2.59 6.05 -12.87
CA PHE A 327 3.75 5.41 -12.27
C PHE A 327 4.84 6.45 -12.03
N GLN A 328 5.26 6.60 -10.80
CA GLN A 328 6.38 7.45 -10.43
C GLN A 328 7.38 6.64 -9.60
N GLY A 329 8.48 6.24 -10.23
CA GLY A 329 9.53 5.47 -9.59
C GLY A 329 10.76 6.32 -9.32
N ARG A 330 11.34 6.22 -8.11
CA ARG A 330 12.55 6.95 -7.74
C ARG A 330 13.57 6.04 -7.10
N ILE A 331 14.74 5.93 -7.69
CA ILE A 331 15.88 5.22 -7.11
C ILE A 331 16.92 6.26 -6.68
N ILE A 332 17.31 6.20 -5.41
CA ILE A 332 18.33 7.07 -4.81
C ILE A 332 19.49 6.20 -4.38
N VAL A 333 20.69 6.49 -4.85
CA VAL A 333 21.92 5.77 -4.49
C VAL A 333 22.85 6.71 -3.74
N ALA A 334 23.04 6.44 -2.45
CA ALA A 334 23.92 7.25 -1.60
C ALA A 334 25.39 7.16 -2.05
N GLN A 335 26.22 8.14 -1.69
CA GLN A 335 27.63 8.22 -2.11
C GLN A 335 28.43 6.97 -1.74
N ASP A 336 28.17 6.40 -0.56
CA ASP A 336 28.88 5.21 -0.07
C ASP A 336 28.23 3.89 -0.51
N ALA A 337 27.08 3.93 -1.21
CA ALA A 337 26.37 2.76 -1.69
C ALA A 337 27.01 2.19 -2.98
N GLN A 338 28.29 1.92 -2.94
CA GLN A 338 29.06 1.39 -4.06
C GLN A 338 28.62 -0.07 -4.39
N LYS A 339 28.79 -0.49 -5.64
CA LYS A 339 28.41 -1.81 -6.17
C LYS A 339 26.89 -2.06 -6.17
N THR A 340 26.08 -1.02 -6.09
CA THR A 340 24.64 -1.10 -6.30
C THR A 340 24.33 -1.59 -7.71
N ASP A 341 23.36 -2.55 -7.83
CA ASP A 341 22.73 -2.94 -9.10
C ASP A 341 21.22 -2.65 -9.00
N ALA A 342 20.75 -1.62 -9.71
CA ALA A 342 19.36 -1.16 -9.61
C ALA A 342 18.70 -1.07 -11.00
N LYS A 343 17.55 -1.72 -11.15
CA LYS A 343 16.79 -1.74 -12.39
C LYS A 343 15.33 -1.39 -12.14
N MET A 344 14.80 -0.48 -12.97
CA MET A 344 13.40 -0.07 -12.93
C MET A 344 12.79 -0.19 -14.33
N ASN A 345 11.66 -0.87 -14.44
CA ASN A 345 10.90 -0.99 -15.69
C ASN A 345 9.42 -0.67 -15.46
N ASN A 346 8.88 0.22 -16.28
CA ASN A 346 7.43 0.46 -16.32
C ASN A 346 6.91 0.28 -17.75
N ARG A 347 5.88 -0.54 -17.91
CA ARG A 347 5.28 -0.84 -19.20
C ARG A 347 3.77 -0.62 -19.13
N ASN A 348 3.26 0.21 -20.03
CA ASN A 348 1.84 0.58 -20.07
C ASN A 348 1.24 0.21 -21.41
N LEU A 349 0.07 -0.42 -21.40
CA LEU A 349 -0.73 -0.76 -22.54
C LEU A 349 -2.04 0.03 -22.49
N LEU A 350 -2.29 0.87 -23.49
CA LEU A 350 -3.53 1.61 -23.65
C LEU A 350 -4.44 0.84 -24.62
N LEU A 351 -5.64 0.50 -24.16
CA LEU A 351 -6.63 -0.25 -24.94
C LEU A 351 -7.63 0.68 -25.64
N SER A 352 -7.64 1.96 -25.30
CA SER A 352 -8.50 2.99 -25.90
C SER A 352 -7.73 4.28 -26.15
N ASP A 353 -8.22 5.12 -27.06
CA ASP A 353 -7.62 6.43 -27.41
C ASP A 353 -7.79 7.48 -26.30
N THR A 354 -8.68 7.23 -25.35
CA THR A 354 -8.99 8.12 -24.23
C THR A 354 -8.35 7.70 -22.91
N ALA A 355 -7.68 6.55 -22.88
CA ALA A 355 -6.88 6.11 -21.75
C ALA A 355 -5.56 6.89 -21.67
N GLU A 356 -5.11 7.18 -20.47
CA GLU A 356 -3.89 7.96 -20.23
C GLU A 356 -2.90 7.17 -19.37
N ALA A 357 -1.60 7.32 -19.65
CA ALA A 357 -0.51 6.82 -18.81
C ALA A 357 0.53 7.92 -18.58
N ASP A 358 0.70 8.32 -17.31
CA ASP A 358 1.79 9.19 -16.89
C ASP A 358 2.88 8.34 -16.26
N THR A 359 4.11 8.47 -16.74
CA THR A 359 5.23 7.69 -16.22
C THR A 359 6.45 8.57 -16.00
N LYS A 360 7.00 8.54 -14.78
CA LYS A 360 8.10 9.38 -14.35
C LYS A 360 9.16 8.57 -13.60
N PRO A 361 10.06 7.86 -14.30
CA PRO A 361 11.20 7.22 -13.65
C PRO A 361 12.29 8.26 -13.33
N GLN A 362 12.87 8.18 -12.13
CA GLN A 362 13.93 9.07 -11.67
C GLN A 362 15.08 8.27 -11.07
N LEU A 363 16.32 8.64 -11.42
CA LEU A 363 17.55 8.11 -10.85
C LEU A 363 18.38 9.25 -10.26
N GLU A 364 18.67 9.15 -8.97
CA GLU A 364 19.55 10.07 -8.25
C GLU A 364 20.78 9.29 -7.76
N ILE A 365 21.87 9.35 -8.49
CA ILE A 365 23.03 8.49 -8.27
C ILE A 365 24.19 9.35 -7.80
N TYR A 366 24.63 9.14 -6.57
CA TYR A 366 25.74 9.85 -5.95
C TYR A 366 27.00 8.97 -5.79
N ALA A 367 26.94 7.67 -6.16
CA ALA A 367 28.06 6.74 -6.15
C ALA A 367 28.62 6.55 -7.57
N ASP A 368 29.91 6.16 -7.69
CA ASP A 368 30.62 6.05 -8.97
C ASP A 368 30.59 4.63 -9.56
N ASP A 369 30.72 3.59 -8.72
CA ASP A 369 30.84 2.19 -9.16
C ASP A 369 29.50 1.46 -8.97
N VAL A 370 28.58 1.72 -9.85
CA VAL A 370 27.19 1.17 -9.80
C VAL A 370 26.67 0.78 -11.17
N LYS A 371 25.59 -0.02 -11.18
CA LYS A 371 24.85 -0.39 -12.39
C LYS A 371 23.40 0.02 -12.17
N CYS A 372 23.00 1.14 -12.75
CA CYS A 372 21.63 1.64 -12.63
C CYS A 372 21.02 1.85 -14.02
N ALA A 373 19.80 1.37 -14.20
CA ALA A 373 19.08 1.52 -15.45
C ALA A 373 17.58 1.67 -15.20
N HIS A 374 16.92 2.45 -16.06
CA HIS A 374 15.47 2.45 -16.13
C HIS A 374 14.98 2.29 -17.58
N GLY A 375 13.78 1.76 -17.73
CA GLY A 375 13.10 1.64 -19.02
C GLY A 375 11.60 1.94 -18.85
N VAL A 376 11.04 2.65 -19.83
CA VAL A 376 9.61 2.96 -19.86
C VAL A 376 9.07 2.72 -21.25
N THR A 377 7.88 2.13 -21.30
CA THR A 377 7.12 2.02 -22.54
C THR A 377 5.66 2.37 -22.32
N VAL A 378 5.09 3.13 -23.25
CA VAL A 378 3.65 3.36 -23.35
C VAL A 378 3.29 2.97 -24.80
N GLY A 379 2.38 2.04 -24.97
CA GLY A 379 1.99 1.53 -26.28
C GLY A 379 0.51 1.24 -26.36
N GLN A 380 0.05 1.03 -27.58
CA GLN A 380 -1.29 0.56 -27.93
C GLN A 380 -1.21 -0.79 -28.59
N LEU A 381 -2.33 -1.49 -28.72
CA LEU A 381 -2.41 -2.71 -29.52
C LEU A 381 -2.15 -2.39 -31.00
N ASP A 382 -1.40 -3.27 -31.67
CA ASP A 382 -1.13 -3.14 -33.12
C ASP A 382 -2.38 -3.49 -33.95
N ASP A 383 -2.90 -2.51 -34.66
CA ASP A 383 -4.07 -2.67 -35.51
C ASP A 383 -3.85 -3.75 -36.61
N ALA A 384 -2.64 -3.94 -37.08
CA ALA A 384 -2.32 -5.00 -38.02
C ALA A 384 -2.44 -6.38 -37.37
N ALA A 385 -2.02 -6.52 -36.12
CA ALA A 385 -2.19 -7.75 -35.33
C ALA A 385 -3.67 -8.05 -35.07
N ILE A 386 -4.46 -7.02 -34.69
CA ILE A 386 -5.92 -7.14 -34.52
C ILE A 386 -6.57 -7.58 -35.84
N PHE A 387 -6.24 -6.92 -36.97
CA PHE A 387 -6.76 -7.28 -38.30
C PHE A 387 -6.41 -8.72 -38.66
N TYR A 388 -5.17 -9.16 -38.42
CA TYR A 388 -4.74 -10.52 -38.70
C TYR A 388 -5.57 -11.55 -37.92
N LEU A 389 -5.79 -11.37 -36.64
CA LEU A 389 -6.61 -12.26 -35.80
C LEU A 389 -8.08 -12.28 -36.26
N ARG A 390 -8.62 -11.11 -36.60
CA ARG A 390 -9.98 -11.00 -37.17
C ARG A 390 -10.12 -11.72 -38.50
N SER A 391 -9.12 -11.66 -39.36
CA SER A 391 -9.11 -12.41 -40.63
C SER A 391 -9.07 -13.93 -40.45
N ARG A 392 -8.73 -14.41 -39.26
CA ARG A 392 -8.73 -15.82 -38.87
C ARG A 392 -9.98 -16.24 -38.09
N GLY A 393 -10.98 -15.36 -37.97
CA GLY A 393 -12.27 -15.66 -37.39
C GLY A 393 -12.47 -15.26 -35.92
N ALA A 394 -11.47 -14.60 -35.31
CA ALA A 394 -11.68 -13.95 -34.02
C ALA A 394 -12.53 -12.68 -34.19
N ASP A 395 -13.48 -12.43 -33.30
CA ASP A 395 -14.12 -11.12 -33.23
C ASP A 395 -13.15 -10.07 -32.65
N GLU A 396 -13.54 -8.82 -32.66
CA GLU A 396 -12.64 -7.73 -32.23
C GLU A 396 -12.30 -7.82 -30.73
N ALA A 397 -13.29 -8.16 -29.89
CA ALA A 397 -13.06 -8.29 -28.45
C ALA A 397 -12.11 -9.46 -28.14
N MET A 398 -12.33 -10.61 -28.80
CA MET A 398 -11.44 -11.76 -28.69
C MET A 398 -10.03 -11.44 -29.18
N ALA A 399 -9.89 -10.73 -30.31
CA ALA A 399 -8.59 -10.35 -30.85
C ALA A 399 -7.83 -9.41 -29.88
N LYS A 400 -8.50 -8.42 -29.31
CA LYS A 400 -7.93 -7.53 -28.29
C LYS A 400 -7.50 -8.32 -27.05
N ASN A 401 -8.37 -9.17 -26.49
CA ASN A 401 -8.05 -10.02 -25.34
C ASN A 401 -6.86 -10.96 -25.57
N MET A 402 -6.68 -11.46 -26.78
CA MET A 402 -5.54 -12.33 -27.13
C MET A 402 -4.22 -11.58 -27.23
N LEU A 403 -4.26 -10.27 -27.46
CA LEU A 403 -3.07 -9.42 -27.62
C LEU A 403 -2.70 -8.67 -26.30
N THR A 404 -3.63 -8.60 -25.36
CA THR A 404 -3.45 -8.05 -24.00
C THR A 404 -2.84 -9.08 -23.06
#